data_fd705937f947c60391431071cbce426d
#
_entry.id   fd705937f947c60391431071cbce426d
#
_cell.length_a   1.000
_cell.length_b   1.000
_cell.length_c   1.000
_cell.angle_alpha   90.00
_cell.angle_beta   90.00
_cell.angle_gamma   90.00
#
_symmetry.space_group_name_H-M   'P 1'
#
loop_
_entity.id
_entity.type
_entity.pdbx_description
1 polymer ?
#
loop_
_entity_poly.entity_id
_entity_poly.type
_entity_poly.pdbx_seq_one_letter_code
_entity_poly.pdbx_strand_id
1 'polypeptide(L)'
;MTISDIELFAIGRPAGFAAGTPGEFLVTPLHILPNAARLLGEQFVGVRGGDVYAVLVRVCTQEGLTGVGSVGVGSGAAAFVIQQHLKPIVVGQSPFDVESLWEQMYRSTINYGRKGLVLEAISAVDIALWDIMGKATGQPVYNLLGGRTRERLRVYVSRLYARTDLDELARQAQVFRQQGFTAMKQRFGYGPSEGPAGMRKNLELVRTVRDAIGPDIDLMADAYMGWDVTYAIRMIRMIE
;
A
#
# COMPACT_ATOMS: atom_id res chain seq x y z
N MET A 1 -7.48 9.46 30.83
CA MET A 1 -7.45 10.08 29.49
C MET A 1 -8.67 9.62 28.71
N THR A 2 -9.36 10.55 28.08
CA THR A 2 -10.63 10.27 27.40
C THR A 2 -10.61 10.84 25.99
N ILE A 3 -10.99 10.05 25.00
CA ILE A 3 -11.08 10.48 23.59
C ILE A 3 -12.25 11.46 23.47
N SER A 4 -11.98 12.67 22.99
CA SER A 4 -12.96 13.72 22.81
C SER A 4 -13.52 13.81 21.41
N ASP A 5 -12.72 13.54 20.40
CA ASP A 5 -13.13 13.64 19.00
C ASP A 5 -12.23 12.84 18.03
N ILE A 6 -12.74 12.58 16.83
CA ILE A 6 -11.99 12.13 15.65
C ILE A 6 -12.25 13.13 14.53
N GLU A 7 -11.17 13.72 14.04
CA GLU A 7 -11.17 14.68 12.94
C GLU A 7 -10.52 14.06 11.71
N LEU A 8 -11.07 14.38 10.54
CA LEU A 8 -10.63 13.84 9.26
C LEU A 8 -10.18 14.98 8.34
N PHE A 9 -8.99 14.85 7.77
CA PHE A 9 -8.41 15.81 6.85
C PHE A 9 -8.16 15.13 5.50
N ALA A 10 -8.94 15.51 4.50
CA ALA A 10 -8.74 15.05 3.13
C ALA A 10 -7.48 15.69 2.54
N ILE A 11 -6.57 14.87 2.08
CA ILE A 11 -5.39 15.31 1.32
C ILE A 11 -5.75 15.17 -0.16
N GLY A 12 -5.87 16.29 -0.84
CA GLY A 12 -6.06 16.34 -2.29
C GLY A 12 -4.80 15.87 -3.03
N ARG A 13 -4.98 15.44 -4.27
CA ARG A 13 -3.87 15.15 -5.16
C ARG A 13 -3.18 16.47 -5.52
N PRO A 14 -1.86 16.63 -5.29
CA PRO A 14 -1.15 17.83 -5.70
C PRO A 14 -1.32 18.10 -7.20
N ALA A 15 -1.44 19.37 -7.59
CA ALA A 15 -1.47 19.74 -9.00
C ALA A 15 -0.19 19.24 -9.69
N GLY A 16 -0.34 18.58 -10.84
CA GLY A 16 0.78 17.97 -11.55
C GLY A 16 1.29 16.63 -11.00
N PHE A 17 0.68 16.10 -9.94
CA PHE A 17 0.99 14.75 -9.45
C PHE A 17 0.42 13.71 -10.40
N ALA A 18 1.26 13.20 -11.29
CA ALA A 18 0.92 12.01 -12.07
C ALA A 18 0.92 10.78 -11.14
N ALA A 19 -0.03 9.87 -11.33
CA ALA A 19 -0.11 8.62 -10.56
C ALA A 19 1.06 7.65 -10.84
N GLY A 20 2.01 8.04 -11.66
CA GLY A 20 3.25 7.34 -12.03
C GLY A 20 4.10 8.21 -12.93
N THR A 21 5.34 7.82 -13.16
CA THR A 21 6.20 8.45 -14.16
C THR A 21 5.69 8.09 -15.56
N PRO A 22 5.70 9.00 -16.53
CA PRO A 22 5.31 8.68 -17.91
C PRO A 22 6.00 7.42 -18.41
N GLY A 23 5.24 6.54 -19.06
CA GLY A 23 5.74 5.24 -19.57
C GLY A 23 5.82 4.11 -18.56
N GLU A 24 5.50 4.36 -17.28
CA GLU A 24 5.34 3.30 -16.27
C GLU A 24 3.95 2.66 -16.33
N PHE A 25 3.90 1.34 -16.23
CA PHE A 25 2.66 0.59 -16.13
C PHE A 25 2.84 -0.67 -15.26
N LEU A 26 1.76 -1.32 -14.92
CA LEU A 26 1.77 -2.60 -14.21
C LEU A 26 0.56 -3.44 -14.58
N VAL A 27 0.70 -4.75 -14.39
CA VAL A 27 -0.44 -5.67 -14.44
C VAL A 27 -1.39 -5.36 -13.28
N THR A 28 -2.69 -5.47 -13.53
CA THR A 28 -3.74 -5.24 -12.53
C THR A 28 -4.72 -6.42 -12.52
N PRO A 29 -5.59 -6.56 -11.51
CA PRO A 29 -6.59 -7.62 -11.47
C PRO A 29 -7.48 -7.71 -12.72
N LEU A 30 -7.64 -6.62 -13.47
CA LEU A 30 -8.43 -6.61 -14.70
C LEU A 30 -7.75 -7.36 -15.88
N HIS A 31 -6.44 -7.61 -15.82
CA HIS A 31 -5.71 -8.33 -16.88
C HIS A 31 -6.07 -9.83 -16.99
N ILE A 32 -6.95 -10.33 -16.16
CA ILE A 32 -7.60 -11.63 -16.33
C ILE A 32 -8.65 -11.58 -17.45
N LEU A 33 -9.23 -10.42 -17.71
CA LEU A 33 -10.31 -10.23 -18.70
C LEU A 33 -9.74 -10.04 -20.12
N PRO A 34 -10.35 -10.67 -21.15
CA PRO A 34 -9.85 -10.59 -22.52
C PRO A 34 -9.72 -9.17 -23.10
N ASN A 35 -10.44 -8.20 -22.54
CA ASN A 35 -10.47 -6.82 -22.99
C ASN A 35 -9.82 -5.86 -21.97
N ALA A 36 -8.89 -6.33 -21.16
CA ALA A 36 -8.26 -5.54 -20.11
C ALA A 36 -7.69 -4.21 -20.63
N ALA A 37 -6.94 -4.23 -21.72
CA ALA A 37 -6.37 -3.02 -22.33
C ALA A 37 -7.43 -1.97 -22.67
N ARG A 38 -8.61 -2.39 -23.17
CA ARG A 38 -9.71 -1.47 -23.49
C ARG A 38 -10.38 -0.88 -22.23
N LEU A 39 -10.45 -1.70 -21.15
CA LEU A 39 -11.06 -1.27 -19.88
C LEU A 39 -10.14 -0.31 -19.11
N LEU A 40 -8.82 -0.50 -19.24
CA LEU A 40 -7.82 0.24 -18.50
C LEU A 40 -7.40 1.53 -19.21
N GLY A 41 -7.54 1.58 -20.55
CA GLY A 41 -6.95 2.63 -21.37
C GLY A 41 -5.41 2.59 -21.30
N GLU A 42 -4.77 3.63 -21.81
CA GLU A 42 -3.30 3.79 -21.74
C GLU A 42 -2.83 4.33 -20.38
N GLN A 43 -3.75 4.54 -19.44
CA GLN A 43 -3.43 5.15 -18.16
C GLN A 43 -3.10 4.10 -17.11
N PHE A 44 -2.02 4.34 -16.38
CA PHE A 44 -1.75 3.66 -15.12
C PHE A 44 -3.00 3.72 -14.23
N VAL A 45 -3.65 2.59 -14.06
CA VAL A 45 -4.76 2.46 -13.14
C VAL A 45 -4.22 2.17 -11.74
N GLY A 46 -3.60 3.17 -11.16
CA GLY A 46 -3.60 3.29 -9.72
C GLY A 46 -5.05 3.43 -9.28
N VAL A 47 -5.40 2.95 -8.10
CA VAL A 47 -6.75 3.02 -7.56
C VAL A 47 -7.29 4.45 -7.77
N ARG A 48 -8.30 4.58 -8.61
CA ARG A 48 -8.97 5.86 -8.83
C ARG A 48 -9.83 6.15 -7.60
N GLY A 49 -9.25 6.83 -6.63
CA GLY A 49 -9.93 7.29 -5.42
C GLY A 49 -10.48 8.71 -5.54
N GLY A 50 -10.92 9.15 -6.74
CA GLY A 50 -11.37 10.53 -6.94
C GLY A 50 -10.24 11.55 -6.69
N ASP A 51 -10.61 12.75 -6.25
CA ASP A 51 -9.68 13.86 -5.99
C ASP A 51 -8.98 13.75 -4.63
N VAL A 52 -9.42 12.84 -3.75
CA VAL A 52 -8.83 12.60 -2.43
C VAL A 52 -7.77 11.53 -2.55
N TYR A 53 -6.51 11.92 -2.32
CA TYR A 53 -5.35 11.02 -2.36
C TYR A 53 -5.18 10.20 -1.08
N ALA A 54 -5.41 10.83 0.08
CA ALA A 54 -5.37 10.19 1.39
C ALA A 54 -6.28 10.95 2.36
N VAL A 55 -6.60 10.31 3.48
CA VAL A 55 -7.26 10.95 4.63
C VAL A 55 -6.36 10.77 5.84
N LEU A 56 -5.98 11.88 6.48
CA LEU A 56 -5.40 11.86 7.81
C LEU A 56 -6.52 11.77 8.83
N VAL A 57 -6.31 10.91 9.82
CA VAL A 57 -7.20 10.66 10.95
C VAL A 57 -6.50 11.20 12.19
N ARG A 58 -7.06 12.24 12.81
CA ARG A 58 -6.59 12.78 14.08
C ARG A 58 -7.57 12.41 15.19
N VAL A 59 -7.12 11.62 16.13
CA VAL A 59 -7.87 11.33 17.37
C VAL A 59 -7.44 12.33 18.42
N CYS A 60 -8.40 13.01 19.03
CA CYS A 60 -8.18 14.03 20.06
C CYS A 60 -8.60 13.52 21.44
N THR A 61 -7.91 13.93 22.51
CA THR A 61 -8.30 13.63 23.88
C THR A 61 -8.71 14.90 24.63
N GLN A 62 -9.49 14.74 25.70
CA GLN A 62 -9.90 15.86 26.58
C GLN A 62 -8.69 16.56 27.22
N GLU A 63 -7.60 15.83 27.42
CA GLU A 63 -6.35 16.32 28.00
C GLU A 63 -5.43 17.02 27.00
N GLY A 64 -5.87 17.17 25.74
CA GLY A 64 -5.15 17.91 24.69
C GLY A 64 -4.11 17.10 23.93
N LEU A 65 -3.92 15.81 24.24
CA LEU A 65 -3.09 14.94 23.41
C LEU A 65 -3.83 14.54 22.13
N THR A 66 -3.07 14.41 21.04
CA THR A 66 -3.62 13.95 19.77
C THR A 66 -2.74 12.85 19.16
N GLY A 67 -3.38 11.89 18.50
CA GLY A 67 -2.72 10.87 17.72
C GLY A 67 -3.14 10.92 16.26
N VAL A 68 -2.27 10.44 15.38
CA VAL A 68 -2.47 10.52 13.93
C VAL A 68 -2.33 9.14 13.28
N GLY A 69 -3.32 8.80 12.45
CA GLY A 69 -3.27 7.70 11.50
C GLY A 69 -3.63 8.17 10.10
N SER A 70 -3.61 7.27 9.13
CA SER A 70 -3.97 7.64 7.76
C SER A 70 -4.57 6.47 6.97
N VAL A 71 -5.44 6.81 6.02
CA VAL A 71 -5.94 5.89 4.99
C VAL A 71 -5.50 6.41 3.62
N GLY A 72 -4.90 5.54 2.81
CA GLY A 72 -4.50 5.86 1.44
C GLY A 72 -5.56 5.45 0.42
N VAL A 73 -5.64 4.16 0.14
CA VAL A 73 -6.55 3.61 -0.87
C VAL A 73 -8.00 3.68 -0.42
N GLY A 74 -8.90 4.13 -1.29
CA GLY A 74 -10.33 4.20 -0.95
C GLY A 74 -10.69 5.26 0.10
N SER A 75 -9.80 6.21 0.32
CA SER A 75 -9.80 7.18 1.43
C SER A 75 -11.12 7.90 1.67
N GLY A 76 -11.84 8.33 0.61
CA GLY A 76 -13.14 9.00 0.76
C GLY A 76 -14.22 8.11 1.39
N ALA A 77 -14.29 6.84 0.97
CA ALA A 77 -15.23 5.88 1.54
C ALA A 77 -14.82 5.46 2.96
N ALA A 78 -13.52 5.31 3.22
CA ALA A 78 -13.01 5.03 4.56
C ALA A 78 -13.31 6.19 5.53
N ALA A 79 -13.22 7.44 5.08
CA ALA A 79 -13.59 8.61 5.86
C ALA A 79 -15.05 8.54 6.31
N PHE A 80 -15.96 8.14 5.40
CA PHE A 80 -17.37 7.93 5.75
C PHE A 80 -17.53 6.85 6.84
N VAL A 81 -16.85 5.70 6.69
CA VAL A 81 -16.88 4.62 7.68
C VAL A 81 -16.39 5.13 9.05
N ILE A 82 -15.27 5.84 9.09
CA ILE A 82 -14.72 6.40 10.33
C ILE A 82 -15.74 7.33 10.97
N GLN A 83 -16.27 8.28 10.20
CA GLN A 83 -17.17 9.32 10.74
C GLN A 83 -18.50 8.75 11.22
N GLN A 84 -19.10 7.81 10.48
CA GLN A 84 -20.46 7.34 10.75
C GLN A 84 -20.52 6.08 11.63
N HIS A 85 -19.49 5.22 11.53
CA HIS A 85 -19.54 3.91 12.17
C HIS A 85 -18.52 3.75 13.32
N LEU A 86 -17.31 4.30 13.17
CA LEU A 86 -16.26 4.06 14.18
C LEU A 86 -16.20 5.16 15.25
N LYS A 87 -16.35 6.42 14.88
CA LYS A 87 -16.29 7.55 15.80
C LYS A 87 -17.30 7.42 16.97
N PRO A 88 -18.57 7.02 16.78
CA PRO A 88 -19.49 6.82 17.89
C PRO A 88 -19.08 5.74 18.89
N ILE A 89 -18.26 4.77 18.47
CA ILE A 89 -17.74 3.70 19.33
C ILE A 89 -16.57 4.20 20.16
N VAL A 90 -15.71 5.02 19.57
CA VAL A 90 -14.40 5.38 20.12
C VAL A 90 -14.48 6.62 21.02
N VAL A 91 -15.30 7.61 20.67
CA VAL A 91 -15.45 8.85 21.47
C VAL A 91 -16.03 8.53 22.85
N GLY A 92 -15.44 9.14 23.89
CA GLY A 92 -15.79 8.91 25.29
C GLY A 92 -15.03 7.74 25.93
N GLN A 93 -14.29 6.95 25.16
CA GLN A 93 -13.50 5.83 25.68
C GLN A 93 -12.06 6.24 26.00
N SER A 94 -11.33 5.36 26.68
CA SER A 94 -9.90 5.52 26.95
C SER A 94 -9.07 5.06 25.74
N PRO A 95 -8.09 5.85 25.26
CA PRO A 95 -7.20 5.38 24.19
C PRO A 95 -6.29 4.21 24.62
N PHE A 96 -6.19 3.92 25.92
CA PHE A 96 -5.43 2.78 26.43
C PHE A 96 -6.18 1.44 26.30
N ASP A 97 -7.50 1.48 26.07
CA ASP A 97 -8.31 0.27 25.85
C ASP A 97 -8.27 -0.18 24.39
N VAL A 98 -7.09 -0.08 23.75
CA VAL A 98 -6.88 -0.22 22.30
C VAL A 98 -7.39 -1.56 21.75
N GLU A 99 -7.12 -2.67 22.44
CA GLU A 99 -7.59 -4.01 22.02
C GLU A 99 -9.13 -4.10 22.06
N SER A 100 -9.73 -3.60 23.15
CA SER A 100 -11.18 -3.58 23.30
C SER A 100 -11.85 -2.70 22.24
N LEU A 101 -11.27 -1.53 21.95
CA LEU A 101 -11.77 -0.61 20.93
C LEU A 101 -11.65 -1.23 19.53
N TRP A 102 -10.51 -1.89 19.23
CA TRP A 102 -10.34 -2.60 17.97
C TRP A 102 -11.41 -3.68 17.79
N GLU A 103 -11.64 -4.52 18.79
CA GLU A 103 -12.69 -5.57 18.76
C GLU A 103 -14.09 -4.97 18.58
N GLN A 104 -14.41 -3.88 19.28
CA GLN A 104 -15.71 -3.23 19.14
C GLN A 104 -15.91 -2.68 17.72
N MET A 105 -14.90 -2.00 17.14
CA MET A 105 -14.96 -1.50 15.77
C MET A 105 -15.10 -2.66 14.77
N TYR A 106 -14.33 -3.73 14.94
CA TYR A 106 -14.37 -4.90 14.05
C TYR A 106 -15.71 -5.63 14.13
N ARG A 107 -16.21 -5.93 15.35
CA ARG A 107 -17.46 -6.68 15.50
C ARG A 107 -18.68 -5.89 15.06
N SER A 108 -18.70 -4.58 15.29
CA SER A 108 -19.80 -3.72 14.82
C SER A 108 -19.89 -3.66 13.29
N THR A 109 -18.81 -3.92 12.58
CA THR A 109 -18.72 -3.84 11.12
C THR A 109 -18.58 -5.20 10.43
N ILE A 110 -18.57 -6.32 11.18
CA ILE A 110 -18.23 -7.66 10.66
C ILE A 110 -19.11 -8.14 9.50
N ASN A 111 -20.35 -7.68 9.44
CA ASN A 111 -21.29 -8.07 8.39
C ASN A 111 -20.88 -7.55 6.99
N TYR A 112 -20.14 -6.45 6.93
CA TYR A 112 -19.76 -5.79 5.66
C TYR A 112 -18.27 -5.40 5.61
N GLY A 113 -17.51 -5.56 6.68
CA GLY A 113 -16.19 -4.98 6.85
C GLY A 113 -15.08 -5.94 7.27
N ARG A 114 -15.19 -7.23 7.01
CA ARG A 114 -14.20 -8.24 7.44
C ARG A 114 -12.83 -8.09 6.80
N LYS A 115 -12.68 -7.36 5.71
CA LYS A 115 -11.43 -7.08 4.99
C LYS A 115 -11.58 -5.85 4.10
N GLY A 116 -10.46 -5.32 3.64
CA GLY A 116 -10.43 -4.18 2.73
C GLY A 116 -10.77 -2.87 3.42
N LEU A 117 -11.61 -2.06 2.80
CA LEU A 117 -11.88 -0.68 3.15
C LEU A 117 -12.18 -0.41 4.63
N VAL A 118 -13.01 -1.25 5.24
CA VAL A 118 -13.40 -1.07 6.65
C VAL A 118 -12.24 -1.37 7.57
N LEU A 119 -11.43 -2.40 7.29
CA LEU A 119 -10.21 -2.66 8.07
C LEU A 119 -9.16 -1.56 7.89
N GLU A 120 -9.05 -0.95 6.72
CA GLU A 120 -8.20 0.23 6.55
C GLU A 120 -8.66 1.41 7.41
N ALA A 121 -9.97 1.62 7.51
CA ALA A 121 -10.57 2.62 8.39
C ALA A 121 -10.28 2.33 9.87
N ILE A 122 -10.48 1.08 10.32
CA ILE A 122 -10.17 0.63 11.68
C ILE A 122 -8.66 0.83 11.97
N SER A 123 -7.79 0.40 11.05
CA SER A 123 -6.34 0.53 11.19
C SER A 123 -5.89 1.98 11.35
N ALA A 124 -6.51 2.91 10.63
CA ALA A 124 -6.16 4.32 10.76
C ALA A 124 -6.52 4.90 12.14
N VAL A 125 -7.66 4.49 12.70
CA VAL A 125 -8.04 4.86 14.06
C VAL A 125 -7.11 4.20 15.09
N ASP A 126 -6.86 2.90 14.94
CA ASP A 126 -5.99 2.12 15.81
C ASP A 126 -4.56 2.70 15.87
N ILE A 127 -3.96 3.01 14.72
CA ILE A 127 -2.64 3.66 14.66
C ILE A 127 -2.64 4.99 15.42
N ALA A 128 -3.72 5.78 15.31
CA ALA A 128 -3.84 7.03 16.03
C ALA A 128 -3.94 6.81 17.56
N LEU A 129 -4.60 5.74 18.02
CA LEU A 129 -4.65 5.38 19.45
C LEU A 129 -3.25 4.98 19.95
N TRP A 130 -2.51 4.16 19.21
CA TRP A 130 -1.11 3.81 19.53
C TRP A 130 -0.21 5.04 19.58
N ASP A 131 -0.40 6.02 18.69
CA ASP A 131 0.35 7.28 18.70
C ASP A 131 0.05 8.11 19.96
N ILE A 132 -1.22 8.16 20.41
CA ILE A 132 -1.59 8.77 21.70
C ILE A 132 -0.89 8.07 22.85
N MET A 133 -0.94 6.74 22.90
CA MET A 133 -0.31 5.94 23.97
C MET A 133 1.20 6.19 24.02
N GLY A 134 1.86 6.24 22.88
CA GLY A 134 3.27 6.57 22.78
C GLY A 134 3.60 7.95 23.34
N LYS A 135 2.81 8.95 22.96
CA LYS A 135 2.95 10.34 23.44
C LYS A 135 2.66 10.46 24.94
N ALA A 136 1.61 9.80 25.42
CA ALA A 136 1.21 9.84 26.83
C ALA A 136 2.24 9.19 27.75
N THR A 137 2.92 8.15 27.28
CA THR A 137 3.94 7.42 28.05
C THR A 137 5.37 7.89 27.79
N GLY A 138 5.58 8.80 26.82
CA GLY A 138 6.91 9.23 26.38
C GLY A 138 7.72 8.12 25.72
N GLN A 139 7.05 7.12 25.16
CA GLN A 139 7.69 5.94 24.54
C GLN A 139 7.37 5.86 23.05
N PRO A 140 8.32 5.47 22.21
CA PRO A 140 8.02 5.12 20.82
C PRO A 140 7.16 3.85 20.79
N VAL A 141 6.27 3.77 19.79
CA VAL A 141 5.30 2.66 19.66
C VAL A 141 5.97 1.29 19.69
N TYR A 142 7.16 1.14 19.12
CA TYR A 142 7.86 -0.16 19.14
C TYR A 142 8.21 -0.64 20.55
N ASN A 143 8.43 0.28 21.51
CA ASN A 143 8.64 -0.10 22.92
C ASN A 143 7.35 -0.63 23.54
N LEU A 144 6.20 -0.04 23.21
CA LEU A 144 4.89 -0.50 23.68
C LEU A 144 4.53 -1.88 23.07
N LEU A 145 5.05 -2.19 21.90
CA LEU A 145 4.83 -3.46 21.19
C LEU A 145 5.87 -4.55 21.54
N GLY A 146 6.67 -4.37 22.58
CA GLY A 146 7.61 -5.39 23.05
C GLY A 146 9.10 -5.03 22.91
N GLY A 147 9.41 -3.82 22.45
CA GLY A 147 10.78 -3.30 22.43
C GLY A 147 11.53 -3.52 21.11
N ARG A 148 12.76 -3.02 21.09
CA ARG A 148 13.62 -3.06 19.91
C ARG A 148 14.27 -4.43 19.80
N THR A 149 14.01 -5.13 18.69
CA THR A 149 14.69 -6.40 18.37
C THR A 149 15.87 -6.22 17.40
N ARG A 150 15.88 -5.12 16.63
CA ARG A 150 16.94 -4.79 15.66
C ARG A 150 17.18 -3.29 15.63
N GLU A 151 18.43 -2.88 15.47
CA GLU A 151 18.80 -1.47 15.31
C GLU A 151 18.61 -0.98 13.87
N ARG A 152 18.80 -1.87 12.90
CA ARG A 152 18.66 -1.57 11.47
C ARG A 152 17.83 -2.65 10.80
N LEU A 153 16.94 -2.21 9.90
CA LEU A 153 16.13 -3.09 9.06
C LEU A 153 16.68 -3.06 7.62
N ARG A 154 16.87 -4.25 7.03
CA ARG A 154 17.10 -4.35 5.59
C ARG A 154 15.83 -3.96 4.85
N VAL A 155 15.92 -3.07 3.91
CA VAL A 155 14.80 -2.61 3.07
C VAL A 155 15.02 -2.96 1.61
N TYR A 156 13.96 -3.01 0.83
CA TYR A 156 14.02 -3.11 -0.61
C TYR A 156 13.36 -1.91 -1.29
N VAL A 157 13.82 -1.58 -2.49
CA VAL A 157 13.18 -0.58 -3.35
C VAL A 157 11.98 -1.19 -4.03
N SER A 158 10.80 -0.57 -3.90
CA SER A 158 9.54 -0.99 -4.55
C SER A 158 9.11 0.01 -5.62
N ARG A 159 10.02 0.37 -6.55
CA ARG A 159 9.80 1.45 -7.54
C ARG A 159 10.07 1.04 -8.99
N LEU A 160 10.48 -0.20 -9.24
CA LEU A 160 10.70 -0.69 -10.59
C LEU A 160 9.36 -1.12 -11.21
N TYR A 161 8.69 -0.20 -11.87
CA TYR A 161 7.48 -0.48 -12.66
C TYR A 161 7.86 -1.05 -14.03
N ALA A 162 6.95 -1.79 -14.66
CA ALA A 162 7.12 -2.18 -16.04
C ALA A 162 7.19 -0.93 -16.94
N ARG A 163 8.02 -1.01 -17.96
CA ARG A 163 8.20 0.04 -18.99
C ARG A 163 8.31 -0.59 -20.37
N THR A 164 7.88 0.14 -21.40
CA THR A 164 8.18 -0.22 -22.80
C THR A 164 9.62 0.11 -23.16
N ASP A 165 10.18 1.16 -22.55
CA ASP A 165 11.59 1.53 -22.66
C ASP A 165 12.39 0.72 -21.62
N LEU A 166 13.05 -0.34 -22.08
CA LEU A 166 13.84 -1.24 -21.25
C LEU A 166 15.17 -0.61 -20.82
N ASP A 167 15.75 0.28 -21.62
CA ASP A 167 16.99 0.98 -21.27
C ASP A 167 16.74 1.91 -20.09
N GLU A 168 15.62 2.60 -20.07
CA GLU A 168 15.21 3.41 -18.92
C GLU A 168 14.94 2.58 -17.67
N LEU A 169 14.34 1.38 -17.81
CA LEU A 169 14.17 0.44 -16.70
C LEU A 169 15.52 -0.01 -16.13
N ALA A 170 16.47 -0.38 -17.00
CA ALA A 170 17.82 -0.78 -16.63
C ALA A 170 18.55 0.35 -15.90
N ARG A 171 18.47 1.57 -16.44
CA ARG A 171 19.09 2.76 -15.86
C ARG A 171 18.52 3.05 -14.46
N GLN A 172 17.23 2.94 -14.28
CA GLN A 172 16.58 3.14 -12.97
C GLN A 172 17.05 2.10 -11.95
N ALA A 173 17.15 0.83 -12.35
CA ALA A 173 17.67 -0.23 -11.49
C ALA A 173 19.13 0.01 -11.09
N GLN A 174 19.98 0.46 -12.03
CA GLN A 174 21.38 0.82 -11.75
C GLN A 174 21.50 1.98 -10.76
N VAL A 175 20.64 3.01 -10.86
CA VAL A 175 20.61 4.12 -9.91
C VAL A 175 20.35 3.61 -8.48
N PHE A 176 19.37 2.72 -8.29
CA PHE A 176 19.10 2.14 -6.98
C PHE A 176 20.25 1.26 -6.47
N ARG A 177 20.92 0.52 -7.35
CA ARG A 177 22.14 -0.24 -7.00
C ARG A 177 23.24 0.71 -6.51
N GLN A 178 23.48 1.82 -7.22
CA GLN A 178 24.48 2.83 -6.84
C GLN A 178 24.16 3.52 -5.50
N GLN A 179 22.88 3.63 -5.14
CA GLN A 179 22.43 4.12 -3.84
C GLN A 179 22.65 3.12 -2.69
N GLY A 180 23.17 1.92 -3.00
CA GLY A 180 23.49 0.90 -1.99
C GLY A 180 22.35 -0.04 -1.61
N PHE A 181 21.23 -0.05 -2.33
CA PHE A 181 20.17 -1.03 -2.08
C PHE A 181 20.60 -2.43 -2.50
N THR A 182 20.42 -3.39 -1.59
CA THR A 182 20.76 -4.82 -1.79
C THR A 182 19.56 -5.68 -2.12
N ALA A 183 18.37 -5.09 -2.24
CA ALA A 183 17.14 -5.76 -2.61
C ALA A 183 16.22 -4.80 -3.36
N MET A 184 15.56 -5.27 -4.40
CA MET A 184 14.64 -4.51 -5.24
C MET A 184 13.41 -5.34 -5.58
N LYS A 185 12.27 -4.66 -5.79
CA LYS A 185 11.05 -5.29 -6.28
C LYS A 185 10.62 -4.65 -7.59
N GLN A 186 10.56 -5.49 -8.63
CA GLN A 186 10.02 -5.14 -9.94
C GLN A 186 8.53 -5.49 -10.01
N ARG A 187 7.77 -4.70 -10.74
CA ARG A 187 6.38 -5.01 -11.07
C ARG A 187 6.29 -5.58 -12.47
N PHE A 188 5.49 -6.64 -12.63
CA PHE A 188 5.13 -7.15 -13.95
C PHE A 188 4.17 -6.19 -14.66
N GLY A 189 4.21 -6.22 -16.00
CA GLY A 189 3.37 -5.36 -16.84
C GLY A 189 2.20 -6.09 -17.49
N TYR A 190 2.28 -7.42 -17.63
CA TYR A 190 1.38 -8.21 -18.46
C TYR A 190 0.77 -9.37 -17.68
N GLY A 191 -0.47 -9.73 -18.02
CA GLY A 191 -1.23 -10.81 -17.39
C GLY A 191 -1.81 -11.82 -18.36
N PRO A 192 -2.80 -12.62 -17.92
CA PRO A 192 -3.43 -13.66 -18.75
C PRO A 192 -4.02 -13.16 -20.07
N SER A 193 -4.56 -11.94 -20.11
CA SER A 193 -5.15 -11.36 -21.33
C SER A 193 -4.16 -11.21 -22.48
N GLU A 194 -2.86 -11.02 -22.19
CA GLU A 194 -1.80 -10.87 -23.18
C GLU A 194 -1.18 -12.22 -23.58
N GLY A 195 -1.58 -13.32 -22.95
CA GLY A 195 -1.19 -14.68 -23.28
C GLY A 195 0.33 -14.90 -23.34
N PRO A 196 0.82 -15.79 -24.25
CA PRO A 196 2.25 -16.11 -24.36
C PRO A 196 3.13 -14.91 -24.77
N ALA A 197 2.57 -13.94 -25.47
CA ALA A 197 3.31 -12.72 -25.84
C ALA A 197 3.59 -11.85 -24.60
N GLY A 198 2.61 -11.69 -23.71
CA GLY A 198 2.79 -11.00 -22.44
C GLY A 198 3.77 -11.72 -21.51
N MET A 199 3.77 -13.06 -21.50
CA MET A 199 4.75 -13.85 -20.76
C MET A 199 6.19 -13.57 -21.19
N ARG A 200 6.44 -13.53 -22.50
CA ARG A 200 7.79 -13.20 -23.03
C ARG A 200 8.23 -11.80 -22.65
N LYS A 201 7.33 -10.83 -22.73
CA LYS A 201 7.61 -9.45 -22.30
C LYS A 201 7.90 -9.35 -20.80
N ASN A 202 7.15 -10.06 -19.95
CA ASN A 202 7.45 -10.12 -18.53
C ASN A 202 8.83 -10.74 -18.25
N LEU A 203 9.22 -11.80 -18.97
CA LEU A 203 10.55 -12.39 -18.86
C LEU A 203 11.65 -11.41 -19.28
N GLU A 204 11.42 -10.64 -20.35
CA GLU A 204 12.32 -9.59 -20.83
C GLU A 204 12.52 -8.50 -19.76
N LEU A 205 11.44 -8.04 -19.12
CA LEU A 205 11.51 -7.10 -17.98
C LEU A 205 12.41 -7.62 -16.86
N VAL A 206 12.22 -8.89 -16.47
CA VAL A 206 13.01 -9.50 -15.37
C VAL A 206 14.49 -9.60 -15.77
N ARG A 207 14.78 -10.06 -17.00
CA ARG A 207 16.16 -10.14 -17.52
C ARG A 207 16.83 -8.78 -17.55
N THR A 208 16.15 -7.76 -18.08
CA THR A 208 16.65 -6.38 -18.12
C THR A 208 17.09 -5.88 -16.75
N VAL A 209 16.26 -6.08 -15.73
CA VAL A 209 16.60 -5.65 -14.37
C VAL A 209 17.73 -6.51 -13.80
N ARG A 210 17.68 -7.83 -13.98
CA ARG A 210 18.72 -8.75 -13.47
C ARG A 210 20.09 -8.43 -14.07
N ASP A 211 20.15 -8.19 -15.36
CA ASP A 211 21.40 -7.85 -16.06
C ASP A 211 21.96 -6.50 -15.57
N ALA A 212 21.07 -5.55 -15.29
CA ALA A 212 21.47 -4.23 -14.82
C ALA A 212 22.01 -4.23 -13.36
N ILE A 213 21.46 -5.08 -12.48
CA ILE A 213 21.83 -5.10 -11.06
C ILE A 213 22.85 -6.17 -10.70
N GLY A 214 23.06 -7.18 -11.56
CA GLY A 214 23.94 -8.33 -11.29
C GLY A 214 23.33 -9.39 -10.38
N PRO A 215 24.05 -10.50 -10.10
CA PRO A 215 23.51 -11.65 -9.38
C PRO A 215 23.35 -11.43 -7.85
N ASP A 216 24.11 -10.53 -7.25
CA ASP A 216 24.25 -10.40 -5.81
C ASP A 216 23.10 -9.58 -5.15
N ILE A 217 22.27 -8.93 -5.94
CA ILE A 217 21.13 -8.15 -5.45
C ILE A 217 19.85 -8.99 -5.51
N ASP A 218 19.13 -9.08 -4.41
CA ASP A 218 17.85 -9.78 -4.38
C ASP A 218 16.82 -9.07 -5.28
N LEU A 219 16.28 -9.80 -6.24
CA LEU A 219 15.23 -9.32 -7.13
C LEU A 219 13.93 -10.05 -6.84
N MET A 220 12.95 -9.30 -6.35
CA MET A 220 11.58 -9.75 -6.20
C MET A 220 10.74 -9.28 -7.39
N ALA A 221 9.67 -10.02 -7.70
CA ALA A 221 8.73 -9.65 -8.74
C ALA A 221 7.29 -9.71 -8.22
N ASP A 222 6.48 -8.69 -8.58
CA ASP A 222 5.14 -8.48 -8.04
C ASP A 222 4.12 -8.38 -9.17
N ALA A 223 3.17 -9.32 -9.19
CA ALA A 223 2.10 -9.39 -10.18
C ALA A 223 0.84 -8.59 -9.79
N TYR A 224 0.84 -7.88 -8.68
CA TYR A 224 -0.23 -6.99 -8.23
C TYR A 224 -1.64 -7.59 -8.37
N MET A 225 -1.80 -8.84 -7.98
CA MET A 225 -3.05 -9.63 -8.10
C MET A 225 -3.60 -9.78 -9.54
N GLY A 226 -2.79 -9.50 -10.54
CA GLY A 226 -3.20 -9.56 -11.96
C GLY A 226 -2.98 -10.91 -12.64
N TRP A 227 -2.52 -11.94 -11.89
CA TRP A 227 -2.28 -13.28 -12.42
C TRP A 227 -3.22 -14.31 -11.79
N ASP A 228 -3.71 -15.24 -12.59
CA ASP A 228 -4.29 -16.49 -12.09
C ASP A 228 -3.18 -17.53 -11.79
N VAL A 229 -3.59 -18.63 -11.15
CA VAL A 229 -2.67 -19.70 -10.73
C VAL A 229 -1.97 -20.34 -11.93
N THR A 230 -2.70 -20.58 -13.03
CA THR A 230 -2.15 -21.22 -14.23
C THR A 230 -1.10 -20.36 -14.90
N TYR A 231 -1.38 -19.07 -15.04
CA TYR A 231 -0.45 -18.10 -15.58
C TYR A 231 0.79 -17.95 -14.69
N ALA A 232 0.59 -17.86 -13.38
CA ALA A 232 1.68 -17.75 -12.40
C ALA A 232 2.63 -18.96 -12.47
N ILE A 233 2.11 -20.20 -12.53
CA ILE A 233 2.94 -21.42 -12.64
C ILE A 233 3.79 -21.38 -13.92
N ARG A 234 3.20 -21.00 -15.05
CA ARG A 234 3.92 -20.89 -16.32
C ARG A 234 5.02 -19.83 -16.27
N MET A 235 4.70 -18.66 -15.71
CA MET A 235 5.68 -17.56 -15.60
C MET A 235 6.85 -17.93 -14.69
N ILE A 236 6.60 -18.55 -13.54
CA ILE A 236 7.65 -18.99 -12.63
C ILE A 236 8.62 -19.94 -13.31
N ARG A 237 8.11 -20.95 -14.04
CA ARG A 237 8.93 -21.89 -14.83
C ARG A 237 9.75 -21.24 -15.93
N MET A 238 9.37 -20.05 -16.41
CA MET A 238 10.15 -19.32 -17.40
C MET A 238 11.22 -18.44 -16.78
N ILE A 239 11.07 -18.07 -15.50
CA ILE A 239 11.99 -17.20 -14.76
C ILE A 239 13.09 -18.01 -14.08
N GLU A 240 12.81 -19.25 -13.67
CA GLU A 240 13.79 -20.20 -13.11
C GLU A 240 14.92 -20.50 -14.12
#